data_eb8bc3d132e314d9caac262ceaaf0fd2
#
_entry.id   eb8bc3d132e314d9caac262ceaaf0fd2
#
_cell.length_a   1.000
_cell.length_b   1.000
_cell.length_c   1.000
_cell.angle_alpha   90.00
_cell.angle_beta   90.00
_cell.angle_gamma   90.00
#
_symmetry.space_group_name_H-M   'P 1'
#
loop_
_entity.id
_entity.type
_entity.pdbx_description
1 polymer ?
#
loop_
_entity_poly.entity_id
_entity_poly.type
_entity_poly.pdbx_seq_one_letter_code
_entity_poly.pdbx_strand_id
1 'polypeptide(L)'
;SESARITVKTPWDVINDITDGGLGPGELGVVVAPAGIGKSWTLQALGSEVVKQGKTVVHYSLELNENYVGLRYDSIFSGVTTANIKYHKEEVEKTISKLPGKLLIKYFPTKAASVQTLGSHLKQIEISGVNVDMVIVDYADILMPTGNFKEKRHAIGNIYEDLRGLAGEL
;
A
#
# COMPACT_ATOMS: atom_id res chain seq x y z
N SER A 1 30.79 13.02 0.31
CA SER A 1 30.21 11.69 0.02
C SER A 1 28.70 11.83 0.08
N GLU A 2 28.06 11.84 -1.08
CA GLU A 2 26.61 11.72 -1.18
C GLU A 2 26.22 10.39 -0.55
N SER A 3 25.47 10.43 0.54
CA SER A 3 24.90 9.25 1.15
C SER A 3 23.95 8.64 0.11
N ALA A 4 24.15 7.38 -0.27
CA ALA A 4 23.28 6.69 -1.21
C ALA A 4 21.82 6.78 -0.71
N ARG A 5 20.92 7.23 -1.57
CA ARG A 5 19.48 7.30 -1.27
C ARG A 5 18.97 5.91 -0.92
N ILE A 6 18.42 5.75 0.28
CA ILE A 6 17.80 4.50 0.70
C ILE A 6 16.40 4.44 0.07
N THR A 7 16.17 3.44 -0.77
CA THR A 7 14.93 3.31 -1.53
C THR A 7 14.32 1.92 -1.40
N VAL A 8 13.04 1.85 -1.72
CA VAL A 8 12.29 0.61 -1.84
C VAL A 8 12.05 0.34 -3.32
N LYS A 9 12.59 -0.77 -3.82
CA LYS A 9 12.46 -1.15 -5.24
C LYS A 9 11.04 -1.57 -5.57
N THR A 10 10.62 -1.20 -6.78
CA THR A 10 9.39 -1.71 -7.40
C THR A 10 9.69 -3.02 -8.15
N PRO A 11 8.68 -3.81 -8.54
CA PRO A 11 8.90 -4.99 -9.39
C PRO A 11 9.27 -4.66 -10.84
N TRP A 12 9.33 -3.38 -11.21
CA TRP A 12 9.58 -2.93 -12.59
C TRP A 12 10.91 -2.20 -12.72
N ASP A 13 11.85 -2.79 -13.44
CA ASP A 13 13.19 -2.22 -13.61
C ASP A 13 13.16 -0.84 -14.25
N VAL A 14 12.29 -0.62 -15.24
CA VAL A 14 12.13 0.69 -15.89
C VAL A 14 11.75 1.78 -14.87
N ILE A 15 10.86 1.47 -13.94
CA ILE A 15 10.46 2.43 -12.90
C ILE A 15 11.60 2.65 -11.92
N ASN A 16 12.30 1.60 -11.53
CA ASN A 16 13.47 1.72 -10.66
C ASN A 16 14.58 2.57 -11.28
N ASP A 17 14.81 2.43 -12.58
CA ASP A 17 15.80 3.23 -13.32
C ASP A 17 15.41 4.72 -13.38
N ILE A 18 14.14 5.01 -13.68
CA ILE A 18 13.63 6.39 -13.77
C ILE A 18 13.60 7.07 -12.39
N THR A 19 13.34 6.33 -11.34
CA THR A 19 13.18 6.85 -9.97
C THR A 19 14.45 6.73 -9.13
N ASP A 20 15.56 6.34 -9.74
CA ASP A 20 16.83 6.11 -9.05
C ASP A 20 16.69 5.14 -7.84
N GLY A 21 16.12 3.98 -8.15
CA GLY A 21 15.98 2.85 -7.22
C GLY A 21 14.61 2.66 -6.59
N GLY A 22 13.59 3.40 -6.99
CA GLY A 22 12.22 3.30 -6.46
C GLY A 22 11.83 4.47 -5.54
N LEU A 23 10.94 4.21 -4.58
CA LEU A 23 10.48 5.23 -3.62
C LEU A 23 11.42 5.33 -2.42
N GLY A 24 11.75 6.55 -2.03
CA GLY A 24 12.50 6.87 -0.82
C GLY A 24 11.61 7.28 0.36
N PRO A 25 12.18 7.41 1.57
CA PRO A 25 11.45 7.89 2.73
C PRO A 25 10.83 9.28 2.48
N GLY A 26 9.60 9.48 2.91
CA GLY A 26 8.88 10.74 2.77
C GLY A 26 8.33 11.01 1.36
N GLU A 27 8.52 10.11 0.42
CA GLU A 27 8.03 10.27 -0.95
C GLU A 27 6.65 9.66 -1.15
N LEU A 28 5.85 10.30 -1.99
CA LEU A 28 4.54 9.83 -2.43
C LEU A 28 4.58 9.43 -3.90
N GLY A 29 4.28 8.17 -4.17
CA GLY A 29 4.01 7.66 -5.52
C GLY A 29 2.51 7.56 -5.76
N VAL A 30 2.05 7.92 -6.95
CA VAL A 30 0.63 7.85 -7.33
C VAL A 30 0.46 7.00 -8.58
N VAL A 31 -0.41 6.00 -8.51
CA VAL A 31 -0.82 5.19 -9.66
C VAL A 31 -2.18 5.70 -10.13
N VAL A 32 -2.23 6.18 -11.35
CA VAL A 32 -3.46 6.70 -11.97
C VAL A 32 -3.92 5.75 -13.07
N ALA A 33 -5.15 5.26 -12.94
CA ALA A 33 -5.77 4.43 -13.95
C ALA A 33 -7.30 4.55 -13.90
N PRO A 34 -8.00 4.42 -15.04
CA PRO A 34 -9.45 4.26 -15.04
C PRO A 34 -9.89 3.03 -14.24
N ALA A 35 -11.14 3.02 -13.81
CA ALA A 35 -11.71 1.85 -13.13
C ALA A 35 -11.60 0.58 -13.99
N GLY A 36 -11.31 -0.55 -13.38
CA GLY A 36 -11.26 -1.86 -14.04
C GLY A 36 -9.98 -2.19 -14.82
N ILE A 37 -8.95 -1.33 -14.80
CA ILE A 37 -7.69 -1.56 -15.53
C ILE A 37 -6.58 -2.22 -14.69
N GLY A 38 -6.91 -2.68 -13.49
CA GLY A 38 -5.94 -3.42 -12.65
C GLY A 38 -5.08 -2.54 -11.74
N LYS A 39 -5.54 -1.33 -11.39
CA LYS A 39 -4.86 -0.43 -10.45
C LYS A 39 -4.55 -1.13 -9.11
N SER A 40 -5.54 -1.79 -8.52
CA SER A 40 -5.38 -2.51 -7.25
C SER A 40 -4.35 -3.63 -7.35
N TRP A 41 -4.34 -4.38 -8.45
CA TRP A 41 -3.33 -5.41 -8.70
C TRP A 41 -1.93 -4.84 -8.82
N THR A 42 -1.79 -3.68 -9.46
CA THR A 42 -0.51 -2.97 -9.57
C THR A 42 0.01 -2.56 -8.19
N LEU A 43 -0.84 -1.99 -7.34
CA LEU A 43 -0.48 -1.63 -5.97
C LEU A 43 -0.12 -2.85 -5.13
N GLN A 44 -0.83 -3.96 -5.29
CA GLN A 44 -0.54 -5.20 -4.59
C GLN A 44 0.74 -5.88 -5.08
N ALA A 45 1.04 -5.81 -6.37
CA ALA A 45 2.33 -6.27 -6.92
C ALA A 45 3.49 -5.48 -6.30
N LEU A 46 3.33 -4.17 -6.17
CA LEU A 46 4.31 -3.30 -5.50
C LEU A 46 4.48 -3.69 -4.02
N GLY A 47 3.39 -3.82 -3.28
CA GLY A 47 3.42 -4.23 -1.87
C GLY A 47 4.06 -5.60 -1.67
N SER A 48 3.77 -6.54 -2.54
CA SER A 48 4.36 -7.89 -2.51
C SER A 48 5.87 -7.85 -2.70
N GLU A 49 6.37 -7.06 -3.64
CA GLU A 49 7.81 -6.90 -3.88
C GLU A 49 8.52 -6.34 -2.65
N VAL A 50 7.92 -5.36 -2.00
CA VAL A 50 8.47 -4.74 -0.78
C VAL A 50 8.52 -5.72 0.39
N VAL A 51 7.49 -6.56 0.55
CA VAL A 51 7.49 -7.64 1.55
C VAL A 51 8.59 -8.66 1.26
N LYS A 52 8.79 -9.03 0.01
CA LYS A 52 9.89 -9.93 -0.41
C LYS A 52 11.29 -9.35 -0.14
N GLN A 53 11.41 -8.04 -0.07
CA GLN A 53 12.65 -7.36 0.31
C GLN A 53 12.88 -7.34 1.83
N GLY A 54 12.01 -7.95 2.62
CA GLY A 54 12.13 -8.01 4.08
C GLY A 54 11.55 -6.81 4.82
N LYS A 55 10.75 -5.99 4.16
CA LYS A 55 10.17 -4.75 4.70
C LYS A 55 8.72 -4.93 5.12
N THR A 56 8.21 -4.00 5.92
CA THR A 56 6.83 -4.00 6.41
C THR A 56 5.97 -3.06 5.58
N VAL A 57 4.88 -3.61 5.04
CA VAL A 57 3.88 -2.89 4.26
C VAL A 57 2.56 -2.85 5.02
N VAL A 58 1.96 -1.68 5.10
CA VAL A 58 0.57 -1.49 5.53
C VAL A 58 -0.26 -1.13 4.31
N HIS A 59 -1.25 -1.95 4.02
CA HIS A 59 -2.17 -1.77 2.88
C HIS A 59 -3.54 -1.37 3.40
N TYR A 60 -3.91 -0.11 3.17
CA TYR A 60 -5.26 0.39 3.42
C TYR A 60 -6.12 0.19 2.19
N SER A 61 -7.16 -0.62 2.34
CA SER A 61 -8.20 -0.78 1.32
C SER A 61 -9.43 0.03 1.72
N LEU A 62 -9.93 0.85 0.80
CA LEU A 62 -11.10 1.69 1.00
C LEU A 62 -12.29 1.23 0.13
N GLU A 63 -12.08 0.23 -0.69
CA GLU A 63 -13.09 -0.33 -1.58
C GLU A 63 -13.36 -1.81 -1.31
N LEU A 64 -12.30 -2.62 -1.23
CA LEU A 64 -12.40 -4.07 -1.04
C LEU A 64 -12.12 -4.44 0.42
N ASN A 65 -12.88 -5.38 0.98
CA ASN A 65 -12.63 -5.88 2.32
C ASN A 65 -11.30 -6.66 2.43
N GLU A 66 -10.82 -6.84 3.65
CA GLU A 66 -9.52 -7.44 3.97
C GLU A 66 -9.36 -8.85 3.37
N ASN A 67 -10.42 -9.64 3.33
CA ASN A 67 -10.36 -11.02 2.80
C ASN A 67 -10.08 -11.05 1.30
N TYR A 68 -10.71 -10.16 0.54
CA TYR A 68 -10.45 -10.05 -0.90
C TYR A 68 -9.06 -9.53 -1.20
N VAL A 69 -8.60 -8.54 -0.45
CA VAL A 69 -7.23 -8.02 -0.58
C VAL A 69 -6.23 -9.10 -0.22
N GLY A 70 -6.44 -9.80 0.90
CA GLY A 70 -5.58 -10.90 1.34
C GLY A 70 -5.50 -12.03 0.32
N LEU A 71 -6.62 -12.43 -0.25
CA LEU A 71 -6.68 -13.48 -1.27
C LEU A 71 -5.83 -13.14 -2.52
N ARG A 72 -5.85 -11.88 -2.94
CA ARG A 72 -5.03 -11.40 -4.06
C ARG A 72 -3.54 -11.40 -3.72
N TYR A 73 -3.16 -10.96 -2.52
CA TYR A 73 -1.77 -11.07 -2.05
C TYR A 73 -1.31 -12.52 -2.00
N ASP A 74 -2.13 -13.42 -1.47
CA ASP A 74 -1.83 -14.85 -1.44
C ASP A 74 -1.57 -15.40 -2.85
N SER A 75 -2.37 -14.97 -3.82
CA SER A 75 -2.19 -15.33 -5.22
C SER A 75 -0.86 -14.82 -5.80
N ILE A 76 -0.50 -13.58 -5.51
CA ILE A 76 0.76 -12.98 -5.99
C ILE A 76 1.97 -13.69 -5.37
N PHE A 77 1.95 -13.94 -4.07
CA PHE A 77 3.05 -14.60 -3.37
C PHE A 77 3.24 -16.05 -3.77
N SER A 78 2.15 -16.79 -3.95
CA SER A 78 2.19 -18.24 -4.21
C SER A 78 2.24 -18.62 -5.70
N GLY A 79 1.84 -17.70 -6.58
CA GLY A 79 1.64 -18.00 -8.00
C GLY A 79 0.37 -18.83 -8.29
N VAL A 80 -0.44 -19.12 -7.28
CA VAL A 80 -1.71 -19.82 -7.42
C VAL A 80 -2.83 -18.82 -7.69
N THR A 81 -3.67 -19.06 -8.69
CA THR A 81 -4.78 -18.16 -9.00
C THR A 81 -5.77 -18.06 -7.83
N THR A 82 -6.42 -16.94 -7.66
CA THR A 82 -7.40 -16.72 -6.59
C THR A 82 -8.49 -17.79 -6.54
N ALA A 83 -8.92 -18.28 -7.70
CA ALA A 83 -9.93 -19.33 -7.79
C ALA A 83 -9.45 -20.69 -7.24
N ASN A 84 -8.15 -20.95 -7.32
CA ASN A 84 -7.56 -22.24 -6.96
C ASN A 84 -6.94 -22.26 -5.55
N ILE A 85 -6.79 -21.12 -4.89
CA ILE A 85 -6.18 -21.03 -3.54
C ILE A 85 -6.86 -21.98 -2.55
N LYS A 86 -8.19 -22.10 -2.62
CA LYS A 86 -8.96 -23.00 -1.74
C LYS A 86 -8.55 -24.49 -1.83
N TYR A 87 -7.94 -24.90 -2.94
CA TYR A 87 -7.45 -26.26 -3.16
C TYR A 87 -5.96 -26.44 -2.81
N HIS A 88 -5.24 -25.34 -2.52
CA HIS A 88 -3.79 -25.33 -2.28
C HIS A 88 -3.43 -24.59 -0.98
N LYS A 89 -4.31 -24.62 0.02
CA LYS A 89 -4.17 -23.84 1.27
C LYS A 89 -2.84 -24.08 1.97
N GLU A 90 -2.47 -25.33 2.18
CA GLU A 90 -1.24 -25.70 2.90
C GLU A 90 0.01 -25.19 2.17
N GLU A 91 0.04 -25.31 0.85
CA GLU A 91 1.15 -24.83 0.01
C GLU A 91 1.26 -23.30 0.06
N VAL A 92 0.13 -22.62 -0.04
CA VAL A 92 0.05 -21.15 0.05
C VAL A 92 0.51 -20.67 1.43
N GLU A 93 0.00 -21.23 2.51
CA GLU A 93 0.40 -20.91 3.89
C GLU A 93 1.88 -21.14 4.12
N LYS A 94 2.42 -22.24 3.60
CA LYS A 94 3.86 -22.53 3.68
C LYS A 94 4.69 -21.48 2.95
N THR A 95 4.25 -21.02 1.79
CA THR A 95 4.94 -19.98 1.02
C THR A 95 4.91 -18.66 1.77
N ILE A 96 3.75 -18.27 2.30
CA ILE A 96 3.59 -17.01 3.05
C ILE A 96 4.39 -17.02 4.35
N SER A 97 4.45 -18.14 5.05
CA SER A 97 5.20 -18.26 6.31
C SER A 97 6.72 -18.05 6.14
N LYS A 98 7.23 -18.20 4.92
CA LYS A 98 8.65 -18.00 4.58
C LYS A 98 9.00 -16.59 4.11
N LEU A 99 8.00 -15.70 3.98
CA LEU A 99 8.24 -14.33 3.54
C LEU A 99 9.08 -13.58 4.58
N PRO A 100 10.12 -12.85 4.16
CA PRO A 100 11.01 -12.16 5.09
C PRO A 100 10.41 -10.89 5.69
N GLY A 101 9.46 -10.25 5.00
CA GLY A 101 8.79 -9.04 5.42
C GLY A 101 7.41 -9.30 6.04
N LYS A 102 6.70 -8.22 6.33
CA LYS A 102 5.36 -8.24 6.93
C LYS A 102 4.37 -7.46 6.10
N LEU A 103 3.14 -7.95 6.05
CA LEU A 103 2.01 -7.29 5.42
C LEU A 103 0.87 -7.15 6.42
N LEU A 104 0.41 -5.92 6.60
CA LEU A 104 -0.76 -5.58 7.40
C LEU A 104 -1.83 -5.03 6.46
N ILE A 105 -3.00 -5.62 6.45
CA ILE A 105 -4.14 -5.18 5.64
C ILE A 105 -5.21 -4.63 6.56
N LYS A 106 -5.69 -3.42 6.25
CA LYS A 106 -6.79 -2.79 6.97
C LYS A 106 -7.80 -2.23 5.99
N TYR A 107 -9.06 -2.59 6.20
CA TYR A 107 -10.18 -2.06 5.45
C TYR A 107 -10.87 -0.94 6.23
N PHE A 108 -11.14 0.16 5.56
CA PHE A 108 -12.03 1.21 6.01
C PHE A 108 -13.16 1.38 5.01
N PRO A 109 -14.42 1.31 5.43
CA PRO A 109 -15.54 1.55 4.53
C PRO A 109 -15.49 2.95 3.90
N THR A 110 -16.09 3.09 2.74
CA THR A 110 -16.21 4.37 2.03
C THR A 110 -16.72 5.46 2.97
N LYS A 111 -16.08 6.64 2.95
CA LYS A 111 -16.37 7.79 3.82
C LYS A 111 -16.13 7.57 5.32
N ALA A 112 -15.55 6.46 5.73
CA ALA A 112 -15.25 6.17 7.15
C ALA A 112 -13.87 6.64 7.59
N ALA A 113 -12.98 6.97 6.67
CA ALA A 113 -11.60 7.34 6.96
C ALA A 113 -11.15 8.62 6.26
N SER A 114 -10.35 9.40 6.98
CA SER A 114 -9.55 10.50 6.46
C SER A 114 -8.06 10.14 6.51
N VAL A 115 -7.18 10.98 5.97
CA VAL A 115 -5.74 10.81 6.13
C VAL A 115 -5.34 10.81 7.60
N GLN A 116 -6.00 11.62 8.44
CA GLN A 116 -5.77 11.61 9.89
C GLN A 116 -6.12 10.26 10.54
N THR A 117 -7.18 9.60 10.07
CA THR A 117 -7.54 8.25 10.52
C THR A 117 -6.43 7.26 10.22
N LEU A 118 -5.86 7.30 9.01
CA LEU A 118 -4.72 6.47 8.63
C LEU A 118 -3.49 6.77 9.48
N GLY A 119 -3.18 8.04 9.68
CA GLY A 119 -2.06 8.49 10.51
C GLY A 119 -2.17 8.00 11.96
N SER A 120 -3.34 8.07 12.55
CA SER A 120 -3.60 7.57 13.91
C SER A 120 -3.41 6.05 14.01
N HIS A 121 -3.88 5.30 13.01
CA HIS A 121 -3.69 3.85 12.97
C HIS A 121 -2.20 3.47 12.79
N LEU A 122 -1.48 4.17 11.91
CA LEU A 122 -0.04 3.96 11.71
C LEU A 122 0.74 4.24 13.00
N LYS A 123 0.38 5.28 13.74
CA LYS A 123 1.00 5.59 15.02
C LYS A 123 0.77 4.48 16.06
N GLN A 124 -0.41 3.88 16.08
CA GLN A 124 -0.69 2.72 16.94
C GLN A 124 0.19 1.51 16.58
N ILE A 125 0.38 1.26 15.28
CA ILE A 125 1.27 0.19 14.80
C ILE A 125 2.72 0.46 15.26
N GLU A 126 3.20 1.68 15.11
CA GLU A 126 4.54 2.08 15.55
C GLU A 126 4.73 1.91 17.06
N ILE A 127 3.76 2.35 17.88
CA ILE A 127 3.77 2.16 19.34
C ILE A 127 3.82 0.68 19.71
N SER A 128 3.24 -0.21 18.91
CA SER A 128 3.33 -1.66 19.12
C SER A 128 4.72 -2.26 18.81
N GLY A 129 5.65 -1.43 18.36
CA GLY A 129 7.03 -1.83 18.05
C GLY A 129 7.27 -2.27 16.60
N VAL A 130 6.33 -2.02 15.70
CA VAL A 130 6.45 -2.36 14.28
C VAL A 130 6.85 -1.13 13.48
N ASN A 131 8.01 -1.18 12.81
CA ASN A 131 8.41 -0.15 11.85
C ASN A 131 7.72 -0.40 10.52
N VAL A 132 7.03 0.62 10.01
CA VAL A 132 6.36 0.59 8.70
C VAL A 132 7.28 1.21 7.65
N ASP A 133 7.58 0.46 6.59
CA ASP A 133 8.45 0.91 5.50
C ASP A 133 7.67 1.46 4.31
N MET A 134 6.47 0.97 4.07
CA MET A 134 5.61 1.43 2.99
C MET A 134 4.14 1.40 3.41
N VAL A 135 3.41 2.42 2.98
CA VAL A 135 1.95 2.49 3.11
C VAL A 135 1.34 2.54 1.72
N ILE A 136 0.36 1.69 1.48
CA ILE A 136 -0.46 1.68 0.26
C ILE A 136 -1.87 2.12 0.62
N VAL A 137 -2.45 2.99 -0.18
CA VAL A 137 -3.84 3.46 -0.04
C VAL A 137 -4.59 3.18 -1.33
N ASP A 138 -5.53 2.29 -1.29
CA ASP A 138 -6.30 1.87 -2.47
C ASP A 138 -7.81 2.08 -2.27
N TYR A 139 -8.36 3.13 -2.76
CA TYR A 139 -7.79 4.26 -3.47
C TYR A 139 -8.12 5.58 -2.77
N ALA A 140 -7.17 6.51 -2.84
CA ALA A 140 -7.19 7.72 -2.02
C ALA A 140 -8.37 8.68 -2.27
N ASP A 141 -8.94 8.69 -3.48
CA ASP A 141 -10.01 9.61 -3.85
C ASP A 141 -11.31 9.46 -3.04
N ILE A 142 -11.47 8.32 -2.34
CA ILE A 142 -12.62 8.05 -1.47
C ILE A 142 -12.37 8.32 0.01
N LEU A 143 -11.17 8.80 0.37
CA LEU A 143 -10.91 9.34 1.69
C LEU A 143 -11.74 10.61 1.94
N MET A 144 -12.08 10.86 3.18
CA MET A 144 -12.71 12.11 3.58
C MET A 144 -11.65 13.22 3.60
N PRO A 145 -11.91 14.39 2.98
CA PRO A 145 -11.02 15.54 3.09
C PRO A 145 -11.08 16.12 4.51
N THR A 146 -9.97 16.75 4.95
CA THR A 146 -9.86 17.36 6.28
C THR A 146 -10.41 18.78 6.36
N GLY A 147 -10.96 19.29 5.26
CA GLY A 147 -11.55 20.63 5.16
C GLY A 147 -12.94 20.62 4.54
N ASN A 148 -13.56 21.80 4.50
CA ASN A 148 -14.86 21.99 3.88
C ASN A 148 -14.64 22.55 2.47
N PHE A 149 -14.83 21.71 1.45
CA PHE A 149 -14.56 22.06 0.06
C PHE A 149 -15.87 22.08 -0.74
N LYS A 150 -16.07 23.16 -1.50
CA LYS A 150 -17.24 23.30 -2.40
C LYS A 150 -17.10 22.48 -3.66
N GLU A 151 -15.87 22.27 -4.13
CA GLU A 151 -15.57 21.56 -5.35
C GLU A 151 -14.83 20.26 -5.06
N LYS A 152 -15.28 19.14 -5.66
CA LYS A 152 -14.67 17.83 -5.53
C LYS A 152 -13.18 17.82 -5.91
N ARG A 153 -12.80 18.61 -6.92
CA ARG A 153 -11.40 18.72 -7.36
C ARG A 153 -10.48 19.25 -6.27
N HIS A 154 -10.92 20.27 -5.53
CA HIS A 154 -10.14 20.84 -4.43
C HIS A 154 -10.08 19.89 -3.23
N ALA A 155 -11.17 19.19 -2.95
CA ALA A 155 -11.19 18.17 -1.90
C ALA A 155 -10.21 17.03 -2.17
N ILE A 156 -10.15 16.52 -3.39
CA ILE A 156 -9.20 15.49 -3.81
C ILE A 156 -7.76 16.00 -3.73
N GLY A 157 -7.49 17.21 -4.20
CA GLY A 157 -6.18 17.84 -4.09
C GLY A 157 -5.69 17.92 -2.64
N ASN A 158 -6.57 18.30 -1.72
CA ASN A 158 -6.26 18.34 -0.29
C ASN A 158 -5.92 16.95 0.26
N ILE A 159 -6.61 15.89 -0.15
CA ILE A 159 -6.32 14.52 0.27
C ILE A 159 -4.89 14.14 -0.11
N TYR A 160 -4.45 14.43 -1.33
CA TYR A 160 -3.09 14.11 -1.79
C TYR A 160 -2.02 14.95 -1.08
N GLU A 161 -2.29 16.22 -0.79
CA GLU A 161 -1.41 17.05 0.02
C GLU A 161 -1.26 16.50 1.44
N ASP A 162 -2.34 16.08 2.06
CA ASP A 162 -2.34 15.47 3.39
C ASP A 162 -1.59 14.12 3.40
N LEU A 163 -1.75 13.29 2.36
CA LEU A 163 -0.99 12.05 2.21
C LEU A 163 0.50 12.32 2.07
N ARG A 164 0.88 13.34 1.32
CA ARG A 164 2.29 13.75 1.18
C ARG A 164 2.86 14.23 2.50
N GLY A 165 2.09 14.99 3.25
CA GLY A 165 2.45 15.40 4.61
C GLY A 165 2.67 14.21 5.53
N LEU A 166 1.74 13.24 5.53
CA LEU A 166 1.86 12.02 6.32
C LEU A 166 3.11 11.21 5.95
N ALA A 167 3.43 11.09 4.66
CA ALA A 167 4.64 10.40 4.22
C ALA A 167 5.91 11.06 4.77
N GLY A 168 5.92 12.39 4.88
CA GLY A 168 7.06 13.14 5.44
C GLY A 168 7.20 13.00 6.96
N GLU A 169 6.14 12.62 7.67
CA GLU A 169 6.13 12.41 9.13
C GLU A 169 6.55 10.98 9.55
N LEU A 170 6.46 10.03 8.63
CA LEU A 170 6.79 8.63 8.84
C LEU A 170 8.27 8.34 8.53
#